data_6db02c225cf9f155fdf108c78e31cd72
#
_entry.id   6db02c225cf9f155fdf108c78e31cd72
#
_cell.length_a   1.000
_cell.length_b   1.000
_cell.length_c   1.000
_cell.angle_alpha   90.00
_cell.angle_beta   90.00
_cell.angle_gamma   90.00
#
_symmetry.space_group_name_H-M   'P 1'
#
loop_
_entity.id
_entity.type
_entity.pdbx_description
1 polymer ?
#
loop_
_entity_poly.entity_id
_entity_poly.type
_entity_poly.pdbx_seq_one_letter_code
_entity_poly.pdbx_strand_id
1 'polypeptide(L)'
;MKEKINKTNVARLLDKAKVKYELIPYEVDENDLSAPHVAESLGENIEQVFKTLVLHGEKSGYFVCVIPGEHEVDLKMAAKVSGNKKCDLIPMKELLPLTGYIRGGCSPIGMKKPFPTYIHETCMNFPHIFISAGVRGLQLKLAPQDLINQSKATICSLFNE
;
A
#
# COMPACT_ATOMS: atom_id res chain seq x y z
N MET A 1 -6.78 1.66 30.85
CA MET A 1 -5.39 1.49 30.40
C MET A 1 -5.33 1.45 28.90
N LYS A 2 -4.47 2.28 28.30
CA LYS A 2 -4.27 2.21 26.85
C LYS A 2 -3.44 0.97 26.53
N GLU A 3 -3.91 0.17 25.59
CA GLU A 3 -3.11 -0.91 25.06
C GLU A 3 -1.85 -0.34 24.40
N LYS A 4 -0.73 -0.97 24.69
CA LYS A 4 0.54 -0.58 24.08
C LYS A 4 0.55 -1.11 22.65
N ILE A 5 0.60 -0.21 21.66
CA ILE A 5 0.74 -0.59 20.26
C ILE A 5 2.20 -0.93 19.98
N ASN A 6 2.46 -2.16 19.58
CA ASN A 6 3.80 -2.58 19.19
C ASN A 6 4.14 -2.01 17.82
N LYS A 7 5.29 -1.37 17.71
CA LYS A 7 5.76 -0.83 16.45
C LYS A 7 6.15 -1.94 15.49
N THR A 8 5.67 -1.84 14.26
CA THR A 8 6.07 -2.74 13.17
C THR A 8 7.42 -2.30 12.60
N ASN A 9 7.99 -3.15 11.74
CA ASN A 9 9.20 -2.77 11.02
C ASN A 9 8.99 -1.52 10.16
N VAL A 10 7.80 -1.37 9.56
CA VAL A 10 7.44 -0.18 8.79
C VAL A 10 7.55 1.08 9.65
N ALA A 11 6.95 1.05 10.85
CA ALA A 11 7.00 2.17 11.77
C ALA A 11 8.44 2.49 12.20
N ARG A 12 9.24 1.47 12.45
CA ARG A 12 10.65 1.67 12.82
C ARG A 12 11.47 2.30 11.69
N LEU A 13 11.19 1.92 10.45
CA LEU A 13 11.85 2.52 9.28
C LEU A 13 11.49 4.00 9.16
N LEU A 14 10.23 4.35 9.43
CA LEU A 14 9.78 5.74 9.41
C LEU A 14 10.39 6.55 10.56
N ASP A 15 10.50 5.97 11.75
CA ASP A 15 11.17 6.61 12.88
C ASP A 15 12.62 6.94 12.53
N LYS A 16 13.32 5.98 11.93
CA LYS A 16 14.71 6.16 11.53
C LYS A 16 14.85 7.27 10.48
N ALA A 17 13.88 7.39 9.60
CA ALA A 17 13.85 8.44 8.57
C ALA A 17 13.31 9.78 9.08
N LYS A 18 12.89 9.85 10.35
CA LYS A 18 12.31 11.03 10.98
C LYS A 18 11.02 11.51 10.29
N VAL A 19 10.24 10.57 9.80
CA VAL A 19 8.95 10.83 9.17
C VAL A 19 7.85 10.88 10.23
N LYS A 20 6.97 11.86 10.13
CA LYS A 20 5.79 11.94 11.00
C LYS A 20 4.70 10.99 10.50
N TYR A 21 4.16 10.19 11.40
CA TYR A 21 3.08 9.26 11.09
C TYR A 21 2.28 8.94 12.35
N GLU A 22 1.12 8.33 12.16
CA GLU A 22 0.32 7.79 13.25
C GLU A 22 0.01 6.33 12.96
N LEU A 23 0.08 5.49 13.99
CA LEU A 23 -0.38 4.11 13.92
C LEU A 23 -1.81 4.07 14.43
N ILE A 24 -2.72 3.54 13.62
CA ILE A 24 -4.14 3.52 13.92
C ILE A 24 -4.64 2.08 13.89
N PRO A 25 -4.96 1.50 15.06
CA PRO A 25 -5.50 0.14 15.13
C PRO A 25 -6.95 0.11 14.63
N TYR A 26 -7.34 -1.01 14.05
CA TYR A 26 -8.72 -1.25 13.64
C TYR A 26 -9.06 -2.71 13.87
N GLU A 27 -10.36 -3.00 13.95
CA GLU A 27 -10.83 -4.36 14.15
C GLU A 27 -10.75 -5.15 12.84
N VAL A 28 -10.04 -6.28 12.86
CA VAL A 28 -9.88 -7.15 11.70
C VAL A 28 -11.07 -8.07 11.55
N ASP A 29 -11.62 -8.14 10.33
CA ASP A 29 -12.58 -9.16 9.94
C ASP A 29 -11.89 -10.11 8.97
N GLU A 30 -11.58 -11.32 9.44
CA GLU A 30 -10.89 -12.34 8.62
C GLU A 30 -11.67 -12.71 7.36
N ASN A 31 -12.99 -12.48 7.36
CA ASN A 31 -13.84 -12.75 6.21
C ASN A 31 -13.94 -11.56 5.24
N ASP A 32 -13.47 -10.40 5.62
CA ASP A 32 -13.48 -9.21 4.78
C ASP A 32 -12.24 -8.36 5.03
N LEU A 33 -11.18 -8.63 4.27
CA LEU A 33 -9.91 -7.90 4.35
C LEU A 33 -9.87 -6.70 3.41
N SER A 34 -11.01 -6.37 2.78
CA SER A 34 -11.08 -5.30 1.79
C SER A 34 -10.83 -3.91 2.38
N ALA A 35 -10.33 -2.99 1.54
CA ALA A 35 -10.11 -1.61 1.93
C ALA A 35 -11.42 -0.88 2.34
N PRO A 36 -12.58 -1.12 1.69
CA PRO A 36 -13.84 -0.56 2.18
C PRO A 36 -14.16 -0.93 3.62
N HIS A 37 -13.93 -2.18 4.02
CA HIS A 37 -14.12 -2.60 5.41
C HIS A 37 -13.12 -1.89 6.34
N VAL A 38 -11.87 -1.78 5.93
CA VAL A 38 -10.84 -1.06 6.72
C VAL A 38 -11.25 0.40 6.91
N ALA A 39 -11.66 1.08 5.85
CA ALA A 39 -12.08 2.49 5.92
C ALA A 39 -13.27 2.66 6.86
N GLU A 40 -14.26 1.76 6.78
CA GLU A 40 -15.42 1.77 7.67
C GLU A 40 -14.99 1.59 9.13
N SER A 41 -14.11 0.63 9.38
CA SER A 41 -13.61 0.34 10.74
C SER A 41 -12.84 1.52 11.33
N LEU A 42 -12.12 2.27 10.48
CA LEU A 42 -11.37 3.46 10.89
C LEU A 42 -12.27 4.69 11.02
N GLY A 43 -13.45 4.68 10.41
CA GLY A 43 -14.30 5.86 10.30
C GLY A 43 -13.70 6.92 9.36
N GLU A 44 -12.93 6.50 8.36
CA GLU A 44 -12.22 7.39 7.45
C GLU A 44 -12.75 7.30 6.02
N ASN A 45 -12.43 8.34 5.21
CA ASN A 45 -12.83 8.39 3.81
C ASN A 45 -12.09 7.29 3.01
N ILE A 46 -12.86 6.43 2.33
CA ILE A 46 -12.32 5.34 1.52
C ILE A 46 -11.31 5.82 0.46
N GLU A 47 -11.51 7.02 -0.08
CA GLU A 47 -10.61 7.59 -1.08
C GLU A 47 -9.20 7.85 -0.54
N GLN A 48 -9.04 7.91 0.78
CA GLN A 48 -7.75 8.10 1.44
C GLN A 48 -7.11 6.79 1.88
N VAL A 49 -7.83 5.67 1.82
CA VAL A 49 -7.34 4.36 2.24
C VAL A 49 -6.80 3.62 1.02
N PHE A 50 -5.48 3.51 0.94
CA PHE A 50 -4.78 2.91 -0.19
C PHE A 50 -4.43 1.47 0.08
N LYS A 51 -4.50 0.64 -0.96
CA LYS A 51 -4.06 -0.76 -0.92
C LYS A 51 -2.79 -0.91 -1.76
N THR A 52 -1.99 -1.92 -1.41
CA THR A 52 -0.73 -2.22 -2.08
C THR A 52 -0.87 -3.52 -2.84
N LEU A 53 -0.64 -3.47 -4.14
CA LEU A 53 -0.75 -4.60 -5.05
C LEU A 53 0.62 -4.91 -5.64
N VAL A 54 0.93 -6.19 -5.78
CA VAL A 54 2.15 -6.64 -6.45
C VAL A 54 1.79 -7.25 -7.78
N LEU A 55 2.47 -6.79 -8.82
CA LEU A 55 2.23 -7.23 -10.19
C LEU A 55 3.53 -7.79 -10.79
N HIS A 56 3.38 -8.52 -11.87
CA HIS A 56 4.52 -9.04 -12.63
C HIS A 56 4.35 -8.65 -14.09
N GLY A 57 5.37 -8.01 -14.64
CA GLY A 57 5.43 -7.64 -16.06
C GLY A 57 6.46 -8.49 -16.81
N GLU A 58 6.22 -8.74 -18.07
CA GLU A 58 7.08 -9.59 -18.90
C GLU A 58 8.50 -9.05 -19.06
N LYS A 59 8.67 -7.71 -19.00
CA LYS A 59 9.98 -7.07 -19.17
C LYS A 59 10.60 -6.65 -17.86
N SER A 60 9.79 -6.02 -16.97
CA SER A 60 10.29 -5.45 -15.73
C SER A 60 10.45 -6.46 -14.60
N GLY A 61 9.75 -7.60 -14.68
CA GLY A 61 9.58 -8.46 -13.52
C GLY A 61 8.56 -7.86 -12.54
N TYR A 62 8.78 -8.04 -11.27
CA TYR A 62 7.84 -7.60 -10.23
C TYR A 62 7.88 -6.09 -10.00
N PHE A 63 6.71 -5.50 -9.78
CA PHE A 63 6.56 -4.10 -9.40
C PHE A 63 5.31 -3.93 -8.53
N VAL A 64 5.19 -2.78 -7.89
CA VAL A 64 4.16 -2.51 -6.89
C VAL A 64 3.29 -1.34 -7.34
N CYS A 65 1.98 -1.47 -7.16
CA CYS A 65 1.01 -0.40 -7.39
C CYS A 65 0.26 -0.10 -6.10
N VAL A 66 0.21 1.17 -5.73
CA VAL A 66 -0.51 1.64 -4.54
C VAL A 66 -1.67 2.52 -5.02
N ILE A 67 -2.90 2.07 -4.76
CA ILE A 67 -4.11 2.73 -5.27
C ILE A 67 -5.19 2.84 -4.19
N PRO A 68 -6.14 3.80 -4.35
CA PRO A 68 -7.31 3.85 -3.45
C PRO A 68 -8.02 2.49 -3.45
N GLY A 69 -8.35 2.01 -2.26
CA GLY A 69 -8.73 0.62 -2.06
C GLY A 69 -10.04 0.16 -2.68
N GLU A 70 -10.93 1.10 -3.04
CA GLU A 70 -12.20 0.74 -3.70
C GLU A 70 -12.06 0.57 -5.22
N HIS A 71 -10.94 0.97 -5.79
CA HIS A 71 -10.69 0.89 -7.22
C HIS A 71 -9.87 -0.34 -7.59
N GLU A 72 -10.04 -0.79 -8.83
CA GLU A 72 -9.23 -1.86 -9.41
C GLU A 72 -8.12 -1.25 -10.25
N VAL A 73 -6.92 -1.83 -10.20
CA VAL A 73 -5.84 -1.37 -11.07
C VAL A 73 -6.16 -1.73 -12.51
N ASP A 74 -5.97 -0.77 -13.41
CA ASP A 74 -6.09 -1.02 -14.85
C ASP A 74 -4.77 -1.64 -15.31
N LEU A 75 -4.82 -2.90 -15.74
CA LEU A 75 -3.60 -3.64 -16.10
C LEU A 75 -2.88 -3.05 -17.31
N LYS A 76 -3.62 -2.44 -18.25
CA LYS A 76 -3.00 -1.78 -19.41
C LYS A 76 -2.25 -0.52 -18.98
N MET A 77 -2.84 0.26 -18.09
CA MET A 77 -2.20 1.45 -17.57
C MET A 77 -0.97 1.09 -16.71
N ALA A 78 -1.10 0.07 -15.88
CA ALA A 78 0.02 -0.43 -15.06
C ALA A 78 1.16 -0.94 -15.95
N ALA A 79 0.86 -1.68 -16.99
CA ALA A 79 1.86 -2.16 -17.94
C ALA A 79 2.59 -0.97 -18.59
N LYS A 80 1.84 0.02 -19.06
CA LYS A 80 2.41 1.20 -19.71
C LYS A 80 3.38 1.96 -18.82
N VAL A 81 2.98 2.28 -17.58
CA VAL A 81 3.84 3.06 -16.67
C VAL A 81 5.08 2.28 -16.23
N SER A 82 4.99 0.95 -16.18
CA SER A 82 6.11 0.09 -15.78
C SER A 82 7.00 -0.36 -16.95
N GLY A 83 6.67 0.07 -18.19
CA GLY A 83 7.47 -0.27 -19.37
C GLY A 83 7.23 -1.68 -19.90
N ASN A 84 6.08 -2.26 -19.61
CA ASN A 84 5.68 -3.59 -20.06
C ASN A 84 4.61 -3.53 -21.14
N LYS A 85 4.52 -4.56 -21.95
CA LYS A 85 3.39 -4.75 -22.86
C LYS A 85 2.21 -5.38 -22.13
N LYS A 86 2.51 -6.29 -21.21
CA LYS A 86 1.52 -7.00 -20.42
C LYS A 86 1.99 -7.11 -18.97
N CYS A 87 1.05 -7.12 -18.06
CA CYS A 87 1.32 -7.42 -16.66
C CYS A 87 0.07 -8.04 -16.02
N ASP A 88 0.27 -8.74 -14.93
CA ASP A 88 -0.80 -9.37 -14.16
C ASP A 88 -0.54 -9.24 -12.68
N LEU A 89 -1.60 -9.31 -11.89
CA LEU A 89 -1.47 -9.45 -10.45
C LEU A 89 -0.82 -10.79 -10.15
N ILE A 90 0.07 -10.83 -9.18
CA ILE A 90 0.72 -12.09 -8.81
C ILE A 90 -0.28 -13.02 -8.10
N PRO A 91 -0.09 -14.35 -8.17
CA PRO A 91 -0.88 -15.27 -7.36
C PRO A 91 -0.68 -14.98 -5.88
N MET A 92 -1.75 -15.11 -5.10
CA MET A 92 -1.72 -14.80 -3.65
C MET A 92 -0.62 -15.58 -2.91
N LYS A 93 -0.34 -16.81 -3.32
CA LYS A 93 0.69 -17.66 -2.70
C LYS A 93 2.10 -17.10 -2.82
N GLU A 94 2.33 -16.19 -3.78
CA GLU A 94 3.65 -15.59 -3.99
C GLU A 94 3.89 -14.35 -3.14
N LEU A 95 2.83 -13.78 -2.56
CA LEU A 95 2.93 -12.50 -1.85
C LEU A 95 3.91 -12.55 -0.67
N LEU A 96 3.73 -13.51 0.22
CA LEU A 96 4.59 -13.64 1.42
C LEU A 96 6.06 -13.91 1.07
N PRO A 97 6.38 -14.89 0.18
CA PRO A 97 7.78 -15.12 -0.19
C PRO A 97 8.46 -13.90 -0.83
N LEU A 98 7.73 -13.13 -1.63
CA LEU A 98 8.28 -11.96 -2.32
C LEU A 98 8.42 -10.74 -1.44
N THR A 99 7.42 -10.44 -0.62
CA THR A 99 7.34 -9.17 0.11
C THR A 99 7.62 -9.27 1.60
N GLY A 100 7.37 -10.44 2.19
CA GLY A 100 7.39 -10.61 3.63
C GLY A 100 6.05 -10.26 4.29
N TYR A 101 5.05 -9.90 3.50
CA TYR A 101 3.72 -9.50 3.99
C TYR A 101 2.63 -10.47 3.53
N ILE A 102 1.54 -10.52 4.28
CA ILE A 102 0.36 -11.31 3.92
C ILE A 102 -0.76 -10.38 3.43
N ARG A 103 -1.75 -10.95 2.78
CA ARG A 103 -2.94 -10.21 2.34
C ARG A 103 -3.58 -9.47 3.52
N GLY A 104 -3.93 -8.21 3.30
CA GLY A 104 -4.49 -7.36 4.35
C GLY A 104 -3.44 -6.68 5.21
N GLY A 105 -2.18 -7.09 5.11
CA GLY A 105 -1.05 -6.49 5.84
C GLY A 105 0.10 -6.08 4.95
N CYS A 106 -0.12 -6.01 3.62
CA CYS A 106 0.96 -5.64 2.69
C CYS A 106 1.16 -4.12 2.65
N SER A 107 2.39 -3.70 2.95
CA SER A 107 2.79 -2.29 2.92
C SER A 107 3.77 -2.04 1.77
N PRO A 108 3.75 -0.85 1.16
CA PRO A 108 4.76 -0.50 0.15
C PRO A 108 6.12 -0.18 0.77
N ILE A 109 6.20 -0.10 2.09
CA ILE A 109 7.43 0.20 2.83
C ILE A 109 7.94 -1.08 3.48
N GLY A 110 9.24 -1.31 3.43
CA GLY A 110 9.86 -2.41 4.15
C GLY A 110 9.70 -3.80 3.54
N MET A 111 9.41 -3.89 2.25
CA MET A 111 9.40 -5.17 1.54
C MET A 111 10.79 -5.81 1.55
N LYS A 112 10.83 -7.15 1.47
CA LYS A 112 12.10 -7.90 1.43
C LYS A 112 13.06 -7.41 0.35
N LYS A 113 12.50 -6.96 -0.80
CA LYS A 113 13.27 -6.42 -1.92
C LYS A 113 12.69 -5.08 -2.33
N PRO A 114 13.54 -4.15 -2.80
CA PRO A 114 13.05 -2.85 -3.28
C PRO A 114 12.51 -3.00 -4.71
N PHE A 115 11.21 -3.27 -4.84
CA PHE A 115 10.55 -3.33 -6.14
C PHE A 115 10.20 -1.93 -6.63
N PRO A 116 10.25 -1.68 -7.96
CA PRO A 116 9.72 -0.43 -8.51
C PRO A 116 8.28 -0.23 -8.03
N THR A 117 7.97 0.97 -7.55
CA THR A 117 6.66 1.27 -6.94
C THR A 117 6.02 2.45 -7.65
N TYR A 118 4.72 2.33 -7.93
CA TYR A 118 3.89 3.34 -8.57
C TYR A 118 2.72 3.65 -7.68
N ILE A 119 2.39 4.93 -7.52
CA ILE A 119 1.26 5.35 -6.69
C ILE A 119 0.30 6.20 -7.52
N HIS A 120 -1.00 5.93 -7.35
CA HIS A 120 -2.02 6.66 -8.08
C HIS A 120 -2.06 8.13 -7.65
N GLU A 121 -2.18 9.01 -8.61
CA GLU A 121 -2.06 10.46 -8.45
C GLU A 121 -3.03 11.11 -7.49
N THR A 122 -4.19 10.47 -7.21
CA THR A 122 -5.16 10.99 -6.25
C THR A 122 -4.61 11.12 -4.84
N CYS A 123 -3.49 10.45 -4.54
CA CYS A 123 -2.87 10.56 -3.22
C CYS A 123 -2.51 12.02 -2.87
N MET A 124 -2.21 12.82 -3.88
CA MET A 124 -1.84 14.23 -3.69
C MET A 124 -3.02 15.15 -3.41
N ASN A 125 -4.25 14.63 -3.50
CA ASN A 125 -5.46 15.39 -3.22
C ASN A 125 -5.74 15.52 -1.72
N PHE A 126 -4.99 14.83 -0.89
CA PHE A 126 -5.22 14.77 0.55
C PHE A 126 -3.97 15.13 1.34
N PRO A 127 -4.13 15.74 2.52
CA PRO A 127 -2.98 16.03 3.39
C PRO A 127 -2.39 14.75 4.01
N HIS A 128 -3.21 13.70 4.14
CA HIS A 128 -2.79 12.40 4.68
C HIS A 128 -3.51 11.28 3.96
N ILE A 129 -2.82 10.14 3.84
CA ILE A 129 -3.41 8.90 3.33
C ILE A 129 -3.11 7.79 4.34
N PHE A 130 -3.83 6.68 4.18
CA PHE A 130 -3.68 5.50 5.04
C PHE A 130 -3.15 4.33 4.21
N ILE A 131 -2.18 3.62 4.74
CA ILE A 131 -1.65 2.39 4.15
C ILE A 131 -1.51 1.35 5.27
N SER A 132 -1.32 0.09 4.89
CA SER A 132 -1.02 -0.93 5.90
C SER A 132 0.30 -0.61 6.61
N ALA A 133 0.32 -0.79 7.91
CA ALA A 133 1.53 -0.67 8.71
C ALA A 133 2.39 -1.94 8.67
N GLY A 134 2.00 -2.95 7.88
CA GLY A 134 2.75 -4.19 7.73
C GLY A 134 2.12 -5.40 8.41
N VAL A 135 1.00 -5.21 9.08
CA VAL A 135 0.23 -6.30 9.71
C VAL A 135 -1.25 -5.99 9.61
N ARG A 136 -2.09 -7.01 9.67
CA ARG A 136 -3.53 -6.82 9.75
C ARG A 136 -3.87 -6.13 11.07
N GLY A 137 -4.87 -5.25 11.04
CA GLY A 137 -5.36 -4.58 12.25
C GLY A 137 -4.62 -3.29 12.58
N LEU A 138 -3.67 -2.87 11.76
CA LEU A 138 -2.92 -1.65 12.01
C LEU A 138 -2.70 -0.88 10.71
N GLN A 139 -3.23 0.32 10.64
CA GLN A 139 -3.00 1.24 9.53
C GLN A 139 -2.00 2.31 9.93
N LEU A 140 -1.37 2.88 8.94
CA LEU A 140 -0.40 3.94 9.10
C LEU A 140 -0.90 5.16 8.36
N LYS A 141 -1.03 6.28 9.07
CA LYS A 141 -1.47 7.56 8.51
C LYS A 141 -0.25 8.45 8.34
N LEU A 142 -0.02 8.93 7.12
CA LEU A 142 1.12 9.80 6.83
C LEU A 142 0.82 10.71 5.65
N ALA A 143 1.67 11.74 5.48
CA ALA A 143 1.58 12.61 4.31
C ALA A 143 1.99 11.82 3.06
N PRO A 144 1.26 11.98 1.94
CA PRO A 144 1.58 11.23 0.71
C PRO A 144 3.01 11.48 0.21
N GLN A 145 3.53 12.69 0.33
CA GLN A 145 4.89 12.98 -0.09
C GLN A 145 5.93 12.17 0.70
N ASP A 146 5.68 11.94 1.99
CA ASP A 146 6.57 11.13 2.82
C ASP A 146 6.57 9.67 2.36
N LEU A 147 5.39 9.13 2.00
CA LEU A 147 5.29 7.79 1.44
C LEU A 147 6.06 7.70 0.13
N ILE A 148 5.88 8.67 -0.75
CA ILE A 148 6.58 8.72 -2.04
C ILE A 148 8.09 8.72 -1.83
N ASN A 149 8.58 9.53 -0.91
CA ASN A 149 10.01 9.62 -0.62
C ASN A 149 10.55 8.30 -0.05
N GLN A 150 9.83 7.67 0.86
CA GLN A 150 10.27 6.43 1.51
C GLN A 150 10.24 5.22 0.57
N SER A 151 9.22 5.13 -0.27
CA SER A 151 9.06 4.01 -1.21
C SER A 151 9.73 4.26 -2.56
N LYS A 152 10.18 5.49 -2.79
CA LYS A 152 10.68 5.95 -4.09
C LYS A 152 9.64 5.77 -5.20
N ALA A 153 8.37 5.92 -4.84
CA ALA A 153 7.26 5.72 -5.75
C ALA A 153 7.20 6.78 -6.84
N THR A 154 6.74 6.36 -8.00
CA THR A 154 6.44 7.26 -9.12
C THR A 154 4.94 7.55 -9.10
N ILE A 155 4.58 8.82 -9.11
CA ILE A 155 3.18 9.25 -9.18
C ILE A 155 2.71 9.07 -10.63
N CYS A 156 1.57 8.41 -10.81
CA CYS A 156 1.02 8.15 -12.14
C CYS A 156 -0.46 7.82 -12.06
N SER A 157 -1.08 7.58 -13.21
CA SER A 157 -2.46 7.14 -13.28
C SER A 157 -2.49 5.63 -13.46
N LEU A 158 -3.22 4.93 -12.57
CA LEU A 158 -3.28 3.46 -12.54
C LEU A 158 -4.68 2.92 -12.80
N PHE A 159 -5.66 3.77 -12.95
CA PHE A 159 -7.02 3.43 -13.34
C PHE A 159 -7.71 4.68 -13.88
N ASN A 160 -8.82 4.51 -14.58
CA ASN A 160 -9.63 5.62 -15.07
C ASN A 160 -10.63 6.04 -13.99
N GLU A 161 -10.58 7.30 -13.64
CA GLU A 161 -11.51 7.87 -12.67
C GLU A 161 -12.91 8.08 -13.27
#